data_b7e37bf242b74aeca5e88ca5fb44025e
#
_entry.id   b7e37bf242b74aeca5e88ca5fb44025e
#
_cell.length_a   1.000
_cell.length_b   1.000
_cell.length_c   1.000
_cell.angle_alpha   90.00
_cell.angle_beta   90.00
_cell.angle_gamma   90.00
#
_symmetry.space_group_name_H-M   'P 1'
#
loop_
_entity.id
_entity.type
_entity.pdbx_description
1 polymer ?
#
loop_
_entity_poly.entity_id
_entity_poly.type
_entity_poly.pdbx_seq_one_letter_code
_entity_poly.pdbx_strand_id
1 'polypeptide(L)'
;IEHSKRVAGLCERIAKSNGLKQDDLDLAWTIGLLHDMGRFEQLRRWGTFSDARSTNHAKLGAEVLFSQPAGMPPFEVASKSSSGRITRRNPGIALFAGLAPGKVRMRDFVEESKEDQLIRAAIATHGDYRLPDDLPDRTRRFCNIVRDADKLDILHTVSLSDVDTILGVSLDALRQSRLSSSVLEAFDGCRCVKRNDRVFPADYVVGFLCFAFELTYAESRRILAEQGEIFEIAKNP
;
A
#
# COMPACT_ATOMS: atom_id res chain seq x y z
N ILE A 1 -9.66 -6.76 3.47
CA ILE A 1 -9.63 -7.71 2.32
C ILE A 1 -10.09 -7.01 1.04
N GLU A 2 -11.22 -6.30 1.02
CA GLU A 2 -11.70 -5.63 -0.20
C GLU A 2 -10.73 -4.55 -0.69
N HIS A 3 -10.18 -3.72 0.20
CA HIS A 3 -9.10 -2.79 -0.10
C HIS A 3 -7.94 -3.48 -0.85
N SER A 4 -7.38 -4.55 -0.30
CA SER A 4 -6.26 -5.26 -0.93
C SER A 4 -6.58 -5.80 -2.33
N LYS A 5 -7.84 -6.26 -2.55
CA LYS A 5 -8.28 -6.71 -3.87
C LYS A 5 -8.39 -5.55 -4.87
N ARG A 6 -8.92 -4.40 -4.45
CA ARG A 6 -9.00 -3.22 -5.31
C ARG A 6 -7.60 -2.70 -5.64
N VAL A 7 -6.71 -2.61 -4.64
CA VAL A 7 -5.29 -2.23 -4.85
C VAL A 7 -4.61 -3.19 -5.82
N ALA A 8 -4.83 -4.51 -5.71
CA ALA A 8 -4.29 -5.49 -6.66
C ALA A 8 -4.76 -5.22 -8.10
N GLY A 9 -6.06 -4.96 -8.30
CA GLY A 9 -6.62 -4.61 -9.61
C GLY A 9 -6.06 -3.30 -10.17
N LEU A 10 -5.88 -2.29 -9.32
CA LEU A 10 -5.26 -1.01 -9.68
C LEU A 10 -3.78 -1.20 -10.06
N CYS A 11 -3.02 -2.00 -9.31
CA CYS A 11 -1.63 -2.34 -9.64
C CYS A 11 -1.53 -2.97 -11.05
N GLU A 12 -2.39 -3.94 -11.35
CA GLU A 12 -2.43 -4.56 -12.68
C GLU A 12 -2.77 -3.55 -13.78
N ARG A 13 -3.79 -2.71 -13.57
CA ARG A 13 -4.21 -1.68 -14.52
C ARG A 13 -3.08 -0.69 -14.80
N ILE A 14 -2.41 -0.18 -13.76
CA ILE A 14 -1.28 0.74 -13.88
C ILE A 14 -0.11 0.05 -14.58
N ALA A 15 0.24 -1.18 -14.20
CA ALA A 15 1.30 -1.95 -14.82
C ALA A 15 1.05 -2.19 -16.31
N LYS A 16 -0.18 -2.57 -16.69
CA LYS A 16 -0.61 -2.79 -18.07
C LYS A 16 -0.48 -1.54 -18.92
N SER A 17 -0.91 -0.38 -18.42
CA SER A 17 -0.81 0.90 -19.15
C SER A 17 0.64 1.35 -19.37
N ASN A 18 1.57 0.85 -18.57
CA ASN A 18 3.00 1.09 -18.68
C ASN A 18 3.73 0.03 -19.52
N GLY A 19 2.99 -0.80 -20.25
CA GLY A 19 3.54 -1.78 -21.19
C GLY A 19 4.22 -2.99 -20.56
N LEU A 20 3.94 -3.32 -19.29
CA LEU A 20 4.48 -4.48 -18.64
C LEU A 20 3.89 -5.77 -19.24
N LYS A 21 4.69 -6.83 -19.28
CA LYS A 21 4.29 -8.15 -19.78
C LYS A 21 3.50 -8.93 -18.72
N GLN A 22 2.85 -10.00 -19.12
CA GLN A 22 1.92 -10.77 -18.27
C GLN A 22 2.55 -11.19 -16.93
N ASP A 23 3.77 -11.70 -16.90
CA ASP A 23 4.45 -12.11 -15.66
C ASP A 23 4.62 -10.91 -14.69
N ASP A 24 4.93 -9.72 -15.23
CA ASP A 24 5.03 -8.49 -14.44
C ASP A 24 3.64 -7.96 -14.02
N LEU A 25 2.58 -8.18 -14.80
CA LEU A 25 1.21 -7.86 -14.40
C LEU A 25 0.77 -8.73 -13.21
N ASP A 26 1.04 -10.03 -13.29
CA ASP A 26 0.74 -10.97 -12.21
C ASP A 26 1.56 -10.67 -10.95
N LEU A 27 2.81 -10.24 -11.11
CA LEU A 27 3.66 -9.79 -10.02
C LEU A 27 3.10 -8.51 -9.37
N ALA A 28 2.72 -7.50 -10.16
CA ALA A 28 2.14 -6.25 -9.66
C ALA A 28 0.82 -6.50 -8.91
N TRP A 29 -0.04 -7.35 -9.46
CA TRP A 29 -1.28 -7.77 -8.82
C TRP A 29 -1.01 -8.46 -7.47
N THR A 30 -0.04 -9.38 -7.43
CA THR A 30 0.33 -10.09 -6.20
C THR A 30 0.88 -9.16 -5.13
N ILE A 31 1.75 -8.21 -5.51
CA ILE A 31 2.26 -7.19 -4.58
C ILE A 31 1.11 -6.36 -4.02
N GLY A 32 0.20 -5.88 -4.88
CA GLY A 32 -0.97 -5.13 -4.46
C GLY A 32 -1.89 -5.91 -3.52
N LEU A 33 -2.08 -7.21 -3.75
CA LEU A 33 -2.87 -8.06 -2.86
C LEU A 33 -2.24 -8.19 -1.46
N LEU A 34 -0.91 -8.27 -1.40
CA LEU A 34 -0.16 -8.61 -0.19
C LEU A 34 0.41 -7.39 0.55
N HIS A 35 0.32 -6.17 -0.01
CA HIS A 35 0.99 -5.00 0.54
C HIS A 35 0.66 -4.74 2.01
N ASP A 36 -0.57 -4.98 2.40
CA ASP A 36 -1.12 -4.73 3.74
C ASP A 36 -1.18 -5.96 4.66
N MET A 37 -0.46 -7.05 4.32
CA MET A 37 -0.43 -8.28 5.14
C MET A 37 -0.01 -8.01 6.59
N GLY A 38 0.82 -7.02 6.82
CA GLY A 38 1.24 -6.62 8.16
C GLY A 38 0.10 -6.07 9.03
N ARG A 39 -0.98 -5.55 8.45
CA ARG A 39 -2.16 -5.07 9.19
C ARG A 39 -2.83 -6.17 10.01
N PHE A 40 -2.89 -7.40 9.46
CA PHE A 40 -3.47 -8.54 10.18
C PHE A 40 -2.63 -8.92 11.40
N GLU A 41 -1.30 -8.92 11.23
CA GLU A 41 -0.39 -9.22 12.34
C GLU A 41 -0.34 -8.07 13.36
N GLN A 42 -0.44 -6.82 12.89
CA GLN A 42 -0.53 -5.63 13.73
C GLN A 42 -1.78 -5.68 14.62
N LEU A 43 -2.95 -6.00 14.04
CA LEU A 43 -4.18 -6.17 14.80
C LEU A 43 -4.06 -7.31 15.81
N ARG A 44 -3.48 -8.45 15.40
CA ARG A 44 -3.30 -9.61 16.26
C ARG A 44 -2.42 -9.32 17.48
N ARG A 45 -1.29 -8.59 17.29
CA ARG A 45 -0.32 -8.33 18.37
C ARG A 45 -0.72 -7.17 19.27
N TRP A 46 -1.28 -6.12 18.68
CA TRP A 46 -1.51 -4.85 19.39
C TRP A 46 -2.97 -4.39 19.43
N GLY A 47 -3.89 -5.12 18.81
CA GLY A 47 -5.31 -4.76 18.80
C GLY A 47 -5.63 -3.45 18.09
N THR A 48 -4.73 -2.99 17.21
CA THR A 48 -4.88 -1.68 16.52
C THR A 48 -4.27 -1.71 15.11
N PHE A 49 -4.79 -0.86 14.21
CA PHE A 49 -4.20 -0.58 12.90
C PHE A 49 -3.31 0.69 12.91
N SER A 50 -3.12 1.32 14.06
CA SER A 50 -2.33 2.55 14.16
C SER A 50 -0.83 2.23 14.26
N ASP A 51 -0.05 2.61 13.26
CA ASP A 51 1.41 2.49 13.29
C ASP A 51 2.03 3.25 14.47
N ALA A 52 1.46 4.40 14.84
CA ALA A 52 1.94 5.21 15.96
C ALA A 52 1.78 4.51 17.32
N ARG A 53 0.79 3.59 17.44
CA ARG A 53 0.52 2.85 18.69
C ARG A 53 1.08 1.41 18.66
N SER A 54 1.77 1.02 17.59
CA SER A 54 2.31 -0.32 17.42
C SER A 54 3.64 -0.33 16.67
N THR A 55 3.64 -0.65 15.39
CA THR A 55 4.82 -0.68 14.51
C THR A 55 4.42 -0.35 13.07
N ASN A 56 5.41 -0.06 12.21
CA ASN A 56 5.19 0.15 10.79
C ASN A 56 4.64 -1.14 10.15
N HIS A 57 3.38 -1.10 9.69
CA HIS A 57 2.69 -2.27 9.11
C HIS A 57 3.33 -2.78 7.82
N ALA A 58 3.88 -1.88 7.00
CA ALA A 58 4.52 -2.25 5.73
C ALA A 58 5.77 -3.12 5.97
N LYS A 59 6.64 -2.70 6.89
CA LYS A 59 7.81 -3.46 7.30
C LYS A 59 7.43 -4.77 7.98
N LEU A 60 6.44 -4.73 8.86
CA LEU A 60 5.90 -5.93 9.51
C LEU A 60 5.35 -6.93 8.48
N GLY A 61 4.64 -6.45 7.44
CA GLY A 61 4.13 -7.29 6.35
C GLY A 61 5.25 -8.01 5.59
N ALA A 62 6.31 -7.28 5.25
CA ALA A 62 7.48 -7.86 4.63
C ALA A 62 8.18 -8.88 5.55
N GLU A 63 8.29 -8.60 6.86
CA GLU A 63 8.84 -9.56 7.83
C GLU A 63 7.99 -10.83 7.90
N VAL A 64 6.68 -10.71 8.03
CA VAL A 64 5.75 -11.86 8.11
C VAL A 64 5.86 -12.74 6.88
N LEU A 65 5.83 -12.16 5.68
CA LEU A 65 5.86 -12.90 4.42
C LEU A 65 7.19 -13.60 4.17
N PHE A 66 8.31 -12.99 4.58
CA PHE A 66 9.66 -13.48 4.31
C PHE A 66 10.37 -14.06 5.55
N SER A 67 9.69 -14.18 6.69
CA SER A 67 10.27 -14.85 7.85
C SER A 67 10.48 -16.34 7.55
N GLN A 68 11.66 -16.85 7.89
CA GLN A 68 11.93 -18.29 7.81
C GLN A 68 11.28 -19.03 9.00
N PRO A 69 10.83 -20.26 8.81
CA PRO A 69 10.48 -21.14 9.92
C PRO A 69 11.69 -21.32 10.83
N ALA A 70 11.49 -21.30 12.14
CA ALA A 70 12.57 -21.59 13.09
C ALA A 70 13.18 -22.97 12.76
N GLY A 71 14.51 -23.01 12.51
CA GLY A 71 15.22 -24.25 12.23
C GLY A 71 15.61 -24.50 10.76
N MET A 72 15.26 -23.62 9.81
CA MET A 72 15.80 -23.71 8.45
C MET A 72 17.11 -22.94 8.31
N PRO A 73 18.10 -23.47 7.55
CA PRO A 73 19.34 -22.75 7.27
C PRO A 73 19.08 -21.45 6.48
N PRO A 74 19.99 -20.45 6.54
CA PRO A 74 19.89 -19.23 5.73
C PRO A 74 19.78 -19.60 4.25
N PHE A 75 18.92 -18.90 3.53
CA PHE A 75 18.65 -19.14 2.13
C PHE A 75 19.91 -18.88 1.29
N GLU A 76 20.48 -19.92 0.70
CA GLU A 76 21.47 -19.79 -0.36
C GLU A 76 20.80 -19.41 -1.67
N VAL A 77 21.23 -18.30 -2.28
CA VAL A 77 20.80 -17.89 -3.61
C VAL A 77 21.30 -18.93 -4.62
N ALA A 78 20.47 -19.92 -4.93
CA ALA A 78 20.75 -20.87 -5.99
C ALA A 78 20.58 -20.16 -7.34
N SER A 79 21.70 -19.82 -7.98
CA SER A 79 21.76 -19.39 -9.37
C SER A 79 21.47 -20.58 -10.29
N LYS A 80 20.22 -20.83 -10.66
CA LYS A 80 19.88 -21.60 -11.87
C LYS A 80 18.55 -21.15 -12.43
N SER A 81 18.58 -20.66 -13.65
CA SER A 81 17.47 -20.27 -14.47
C SER A 81 16.53 -21.45 -14.74
N SER A 82 15.30 -21.31 -14.35
CA SER A 82 14.17 -21.94 -15.00
C SER A 82 13.02 -20.93 -15.03
N SER A 83 12.36 -20.82 -16.17
CA SER A 83 11.25 -19.90 -16.40
C SER A 83 10.02 -20.35 -15.60
N GLY A 84 10.00 -20.03 -14.33
CA GLY A 84 8.86 -20.26 -13.46
C GLY A 84 7.80 -19.21 -13.70
N ARG A 85 6.63 -19.64 -14.08
CA ARG A 85 5.43 -18.85 -14.27
C ARG A 85 4.90 -18.41 -12.90
N ILE A 86 4.73 -17.10 -12.69
CA ILE A 86 3.88 -16.61 -11.59
C ILE A 86 2.46 -17.00 -11.97
N THR A 87 1.95 -18.07 -11.36
CA THR A 87 0.55 -18.46 -11.56
C THR A 87 -0.29 -17.66 -10.57
N ARG A 88 -1.28 -16.91 -11.09
CA ARG A 88 -2.36 -16.37 -10.26
C ARG A 88 -3.09 -17.55 -9.62
N ARG A 89 -2.60 -18.02 -8.50
CA ARG A 89 -3.47 -18.77 -7.60
C ARG A 89 -4.41 -17.74 -7.04
N ASN A 90 -5.65 -17.73 -7.53
CA ASN A 90 -6.70 -16.95 -6.92
C ASN A 90 -6.84 -17.48 -5.47
N PRO A 91 -6.22 -16.82 -4.46
CA PRO A 91 -6.42 -17.23 -3.09
C PRO A 91 -7.82 -16.74 -2.77
N GLY A 92 -8.80 -17.57 -3.08
CA GLY A 92 -10.16 -17.31 -2.65
C GLY A 92 -10.15 -16.97 -1.15
N ILE A 93 -11.17 -16.29 -0.68
CA ILE A 93 -11.40 -15.90 0.73
C ILE A 93 -11.08 -17.05 1.71
N ALA A 94 -11.17 -18.30 1.26
CA ALA A 94 -10.79 -19.50 2.01
C ALA A 94 -9.30 -19.54 2.43
N LEU A 95 -8.37 -18.92 1.70
CA LEU A 95 -6.97 -18.93 2.09
C LEU A 95 -6.71 -18.05 3.32
N PHE A 96 -7.42 -16.91 3.42
CA PHE A 96 -7.30 -16.03 4.58
C PHE A 96 -8.13 -16.52 5.79
N ALA A 97 -9.21 -17.25 5.55
CA ALA A 97 -10.08 -17.78 6.62
C ALA A 97 -9.53 -19.06 7.29
N GLY A 98 -8.64 -19.81 6.61
CA GLY A 98 -8.08 -21.07 7.08
C GLY A 98 -6.64 -21.02 7.57
N LEU A 99 -5.91 -19.93 7.31
CA LEU A 99 -4.52 -19.80 7.76
C LEU A 99 -4.49 -19.19 9.17
N ALA A 100 -3.94 -19.93 10.09
CA ALA A 100 -3.69 -19.37 11.43
C ALA A 100 -2.80 -18.13 11.31
N PRO A 101 -3.13 -17.02 12.00
CA PRO A 101 -2.32 -15.81 12.00
C PRO A 101 -0.83 -16.13 12.27
N GLY A 102 0.08 -15.57 11.47
CA GLY A 102 1.52 -15.83 11.59
C GLY A 102 2.05 -17.04 10.83
N LYS A 103 1.22 -17.77 10.06
CA LYS A 103 1.67 -18.91 9.22
C LYS A 103 1.74 -18.61 7.73
N VAL A 104 1.28 -17.43 7.27
CA VAL A 104 1.33 -17.02 5.87
C VAL A 104 2.77 -16.70 5.48
N ARG A 105 3.21 -17.24 4.36
CA ARG A 105 4.57 -17.04 3.81
C ARG A 105 4.49 -16.68 2.33
N MET A 106 5.53 -16.02 1.83
CA MET A 106 5.61 -15.64 0.40
C MET A 106 5.51 -16.87 -0.52
N ARG A 107 6.04 -18.02 -0.08
CA ARG A 107 5.97 -19.29 -0.85
C ARG A 107 4.56 -19.85 -1.02
N ASP A 108 3.58 -19.37 -0.26
CA ASP A 108 2.16 -19.72 -0.45
C ASP A 108 1.56 -19.05 -1.70
N PHE A 109 2.21 -17.99 -2.20
CA PHE A 109 1.76 -17.17 -3.32
C PHE A 109 2.67 -17.22 -4.55
N VAL A 110 3.99 -17.26 -4.33
CA VAL A 110 5.02 -17.25 -5.37
C VAL A 110 6.00 -18.38 -5.10
N GLU A 111 6.11 -19.33 -6.05
CA GLU A 111 6.93 -20.53 -5.88
C GLU A 111 8.43 -20.24 -5.90
N GLU A 112 8.86 -19.32 -6.76
CA GLU A 112 10.27 -19.01 -6.98
C GLU A 112 10.73 -17.77 -6.17
N SER A 113 12.01 -17.79 -5.79
CA SER A 113 12.62 -16.73 -4.97
C SER A 113 13.23 -15.57 -5.78
N LYS A 114 13.26 -15.66 -7.11
CA LYS A 114 13.93 -14.66 -7.96
C LYS A 114 13.41 -13.23 -7.77
N GLU A 115 12.13 -13.09 -7.40
CA GLU A 115 11.47 -11.79 -7.22
C GLU A 115 11.39 -11.36 -5.76
N ASP A 116 11.90 -12.15 -4.82
CA ASP A 116 11.75 -11.93 -3.38
C ASP A 116 12.24 -10.56 -2.92
N GLN A 117 13.40 -10.12 -3.41
CA GLN A 117 13.96 -8.81 -3.03
C GLN A 117 13.08 -7.66 -3.53
N LEU A 118 12.57 -7.78 -4.76
CA LEU A 118 11.67 -6.79 -5.36
C LEU A 118 10.34 -6.73 -4.58
N ILE A 119 9.70 -7.89 -4.36
CA ILE A 119 8.42 -7.99 -3.64
C ILE A 119 8.58 -7.43 -2.22
N ARG A 120 9.64 -7.85 -1.52
CA ARG A 120 9.95 -7.39 -0.16
C ARG A 120 10.12 -5.88 -0.11
N ALA A 121 10.88 -5.30 -1.03
CA ALA A 121 11.09 -3.86 -1.12
C ALA A 121 9.77 -3.13 -1.38
N ALA A 122 8.97 -3.58 -2.36
CA ALA A 122 7.70 -2.96 -2.71
C ALA A 122 6.72 -2.98 -1.53
N ILE A 123 6.60 -4.10 -0.82
CA ILE A 123 5.73 -4.21 0.37
C ILE A 123 6.28 -3.36 1.52
N ALA A 124 7.58 -3.44 1.82
CA ALA A 124 8.16 -2.73 2.98
C ALA A 124 8.12 -1.20 2.86
N THR A 125 8.12 -0.67 1.63
CA THR A 125 8.24 0.78 1.38
C THR A 125 6.97 1.44 0.86
N HIS A 126 5.85 0.71 0.70
CA HIS A 126 4.64 1.28 0.10
C HIS A 126 4.10 2.47 0.90
N GLY A 127 4.22 2.46 2.23
CA GLY A 127 3.78 3.53 3.12
C GLY A 127 4.86 4.59 3.44
N ASP A 128 6.08 4.47 2.91
CA ASP A 128 7.16 5.42 3.19
C ASP A 128 6.93 6.78 2.48
N TYR A 129 7.32 7.88 3.12
CA TYR A 129 7.19 9.22 2.54
C TYR A 129 8.00 9.34 1.24
N ARG A 130 9.21 8.76 1.19
CA ARG A 130 10.05 8.68 -0.01
C ARG A 130 10.64 7.29 -0.14
N LEU A 131 10.80 6.84 -1.38
CA LEU A 131 11.54 5.61 -1.66
C LEU A 131 13.04 5.81 -1.48
N PRO A 132 13.79 4.76 -1.07
CA PRO A 132 15.25 4.78 -1.05
C PRO A 132 15.82 5.14 -2.44
N ASP A 133 16.93 5.89 -2.45
CA ASP A 133 17.52 6.37 -3.71
C ASP A 133 18.29 5.28 -4.47
N ASP A 134 18.71 4.22 -3.78
CA ASP A 134 19.53 3.12 -4.30
C ASP A 134 18.72 1.92 -4.85
N LEU A 135 17.40 2.05 -4.95
CA LEU A 135 16.57 0.97 -5.50
C LEU A 135 16.87 0.74 -6.99
N PRO A 136 17.04 -0.53 -7.42
CA PRO A 136 17.11 -0.88 -8.85
C PRO A 136 15.86 -0.38 -9.60
N ASP A 137 16.02 0.05 -10.85
CA ASP A 137 14.94 0.66 -11.65
C ASP A 137 13.68 -0.19 -11.71
N ARG A 138 13.83 -1.51 -11.91
CA ARG A 138 12.69 -2.43 -11.95
C ARG A 138 11.99 -2.48 -10.58
N THR A 139 12.74 -2.57 -9.49
CA THR A 139 12.19 -2.56 -8.12
C THR A 139 11.46 -1.25 -7.84
N ARG A 140 12.09 -0.11 -8.16
CA ARG A 140 11.49 1.22 -8.03
C ARG A 140 10.17 1.34 -8.79
N ARG A 141 10.10 0.75 -10.00
CA ARG A 141 8.86 0.71 -10.80
C ARG A 141 7.73 0.04 -10.05
N PHE A 142 7.95 -1.14 -9.47
CA PHE A 142 6.93 -1.86 -8.71
C PHE A 142 6.57 -1.16 -7.40
N CYS A 143 7.54 -0.57 -6.71
CA CYS A 143 7.28 0.27 -5.54
C CYS A 143 6.33 1.44 -5.89
N ASN A 144 6.57 2.14 -7.00
CA ASN A 144 5.71 3.23 -7.43
C ASN A 144 4.32 2.75 -7.85
N ILE A 145 4.21 1.60 -8.52
CA ILE A 145 2.90 1.01 -8.90
C ILE A 145 2.04 0.76 -7.67
N VAL A 146 2.56 0.07 -6.66
CA VAL A 146 1.78 -0.23 -5.46
C VAL A 146 1.47 1.03 -4.64
N ARG A 147 2.38 1.99 -4.57
CA ARG A 147 2.16 3.28 -3.87
C ARG A 147 1.06 4.11 -4.52
N ASP A 148 1.05 4.19 -5.85
CA ASP A 148 0.00 4.89 -6.59
C ASP A 148 -1.36 4.19 -6.39
N ALA A 149 -1.39 2.86 -6.53
CA ALA A 149 -2.59 2.05 -6.37
C ALA A 149 -3.20 2.16 -4.97
N ASP A 150 -2.36 2.10 -3.92
CA ASP A 150 -2.78 2.23 -2.53
C ASP A 150 -3.37 3.63 -2.24
N LYS A 151 -2.70 4.70 -2.69
CA LYS A 151 -3.21 6.07 -2.55
C LYS A 151 -4.58 6.26 -3.22
N LEU A 152 -4.77 5.70 -4.42
CA LEU A 152 -6.05 5.75 -5.13
C LEU A 152 -7.15 5.03 -4.35
N ASP A 153 -6.89 3.87 -3.80
CA ASP A 153 -7.89 3.13 -3.02
C ASP A 153 -8.12 3.70 -1.62
N ILE A 154 -7.13 4.36 -1.02
CA ILE A 154 -7.32 5.14 0.21
C ILE A 154 -8.30 6.29 -0.06
N LEU A 155 -8.16 7.03 -1.16
CA LEU A 155 -9.11 8.09 -1.53
C LEU A 155 -10.52 7.53 -1.72
N HIS A 156 -10.66 6.38 -2.40
CA HIS A 156 -11.93 5.67 -2.52
C HIS A 156 -12.53 5.31 -1.14
N THR A 157 -11.73 4.73 -0.27
CA THR A 157 -12.19 4.32 1.06
C THR A 157 -12.60 5.54 1.91
N VAL A 158 -11.83 6.63 1.86
CA VAL A 158 -12.11 7.86 2.61
C VAL A 158 -13.40 8.52 2.10
N SER A 159 -13.62 8.59 0.78
CA SER A 159 -14.83 9.21 0.21
C SER A 159 -16.13 8.50 0.58
N LEU A 160 -16.06 7.21 0.92
CA LEU A 160 -17.21 6.37 1.28
C LEU A 160 -17.40 6.20 2.79
N SER A 161 -16.50 6.73 3.60
CA SER A 161 -16.51 6.51 5.05
C SER A 161 -16.88 7.77 5.80
N ASP A 162 -17.58 7.62 6.92
CA ASP A 162 -17.88 8.73 7.81
C ASP A 162 -16.61 9.27 8.48
N VAL A 163 -16.60 10.58 8.76
CA VAL A 163 -15.48 11.31 9.39
C VAL A 163 -15.03 10.68 10.70
N ASP A 164 -15.98 10.29 11.54
CA ASP A 164 -15.69 9.65 12.83
C ASP A 164 -14.99 8.28 12.67
N THR A 165 -15.34 7.54 11.62
CA THR A 165 -14.70 6.27 11.30
C THR A 165 -13.23 6.46 10.86
N ILE A 166 -12.96 7.48 10.04
CA ILE A 166 -11.61 7.74 9.50
C ILE A 166 -10.73 8.50 10.47
N LEU A 167 -11.27 9.55 11.10
CA LEU A 167 -10.50 10.50 11.91
C LEU A 167 -10.72 10.33 13.42
N GLY A 168 -11.75 9.61 13.83
CA GLY A 168 -12.10 9.46 15.24
C GLY A 168 -12.67 10.73 15.88
N VAL A 169 -13.19 11.67 15.08
CA VAL A 169 -13.78 12.94 15.52
C VAL A 169 -15.11 13.20 14.83
N SER A 170 -15.95 14.02 15.45
CA SER A 170 -17.21 14.41 14.82
C SER A 170 -17.00 15.37 13.64
N LEU A 171 -17.96 15.43 12.72
CA LEU A 171 -17.93 16.37 11.59
C LEU A 171 -17.85 17.84 12.08
N ASP A 172 -18.51 18.18 13.19
CA ASP A 172 -18.43 19.53 13.75
C ASP A 172 -17.05 19.84 14.29
N ALA A 173 -16.39 18.88 14.93
CA ALA A 173 -15.00 19.03 15.36
C ALA A 173 -14.04 19.20 14.18
N LEU A 174 -14.27 18.48 13.07
CA LEU A 174 -13.53 18.68 11.84
C LEU A 174 -13.73 20.08 11.26
N ARG A 175 -14.98 20.56 11.15
CA ARG A 175 -15.30 21.91 10.62
C ARG A 175 -14.70 23.04 11.42
N GLN A 176 -14.51 22.86 12.73
CA GLN A 176 -13.87 23.82 13.63
C GLN A 176 -12.34 23.63 13.72
N SER A 177 -11.82 22.63 13.02
CA SER A 177 -10.40 22.28 13.06
C SER A 177 -9.54 23.36 12.42
N ARG A 178 -8.34 23.58 12.99
CA ARG A 178 -7.29 24.39 12.36
C ARG A 178 -6.54 23.58 11.32
N LEU A 179 -5.83 24.30 10.46
CA LEU A 179 -4.80 23.71 9.59
C LEU A 179 -3.41 24.11 10.09
N SER A 180 -2.49 23.17 10.13
CA SER A 180 -1.09 23.42 10.43
C SER A 180 -0.41 24.17 9.30
N SER A 181 0.46 25.13 9.60
CA SER A 181 1.22 25.88 8.57
C SER A 181 2.04 24.96 7.67
N SER A 182 2.66 23.92 8.24
CA SER A 182 3.43 22.92 7.50
C SER A 182 2.57 22.13 6.48
N VAL A 183 1.29 21.92 6.78
CA VAL A 183 0.35 21.25 5.89
C VAL A 183 -0.04 22.19 4.74
N LEU A 184 -0.31 23.47 5.02
CA LEU A 184 -0.57 24.48 3.99
C LEU A 184 0.65 24.66 3.07
N GLU A 185 1.86 24.77 3.61
CA GLU A 185 3.09 24.85 2.83
C GLU A 185 3.32 23.62 1.95
N ALA A 186 2.95 22.42 2.43
CA ALA A 186 3.04 21.21 1.62
C ALA A 186 2.04 21.25 0.48
N PHE A 187 0.80 21.66 0.74
CA PHE A 187 -0.27 21.78 -0.26
C PHE A 187 0.10 22.82 -1.33
N ASP A 188 0.49 24.03 -0.92
CA ASP A 188 0.89 25.11 -1.83
C ASP A 188 2.12 24.72 -2.67
N GLY A 189 3.03 23.94 -2.08
CA GLY A 189 4.20 23.38 -2.76
C GLY A 189 3.91 22.13 -3.60
N CYS A 190 2.66 21.72 -3.80
CA CYS A 190 2.25 20.52 -4.52
C CYS A 190 3.01 19.26 -4.04
N ARG A 191 3.08 19.05 -2.74
CA ARG A 191 3.78 17.94 -2.09
C ARG A 191 2.86 17.19 -1.14
N CYS A 192 3.12 15.89 -0.93
CA CYS A 192 2.45 15.16 0.15
C CYS A 192 2.82 15.73 1.53
N VAL A 193 1.85 15.61 2.45
CA VAL A 193 2.04 15.98 3.86
C VAL A 193 2.74 14.85 4.60
N LYS A 194 3.82 15.14 5.32
CA LYS A 194 4.47 14.17 6.18
C LYS A 194 3.54 13.77 7.34
N ARG A 195 3.61 12.51 7.76
CA ARG A 195 2.76 12.00 8.84
C ARG A 195 2.87 12.84 10.13
N ASN A 196 4.08 13.22 10.49
CA ASN A 196 4.35 13.98 11.72
C ASN A 196 3.90 15.45 11.67
N ASP A 197 3.61 15.97 10.48
CA ASP A 197 3.12 17.34 10.29
C ASP A 197 1.60 17.44 10.48
N ARG A 198 0.91 16.29 10.56
CA ARG A 198 -0.55 16.22 10.76
C ARG A 198 -0.87 16.23 12.25
N VAL A 199 -1.30 17.38 12.75
CA VAL A 199 -1.59 17.64 14.17
C VAL A 199 -3.10 17.70 14.41
N PHE A 200 -3.83 18.35 13.51
CA PHE A 200 -5.26 18.60 13.63
C PHE A 200 -6.08 17.69 12.68
N PRO A 201 -7.36 17.44 12.97
CA PRO A 201 -8.22 16.65 12.09
C PRO A 201 -8.22 17.11 10.63
N ALA A 202 -8.30 18.43 10.36
CA ALA A 202 -8.26 18.97 9.01
C ALA A 202 -6.93 18.71 8.27
N ASP A 203 -5.82 18.55 8.99
CA ASP A 203 -4.52 18.20 8.39
C ASP A 203 -4.56 16.82 7.70
N TYR A 204 -5.34 15.89 8.23
CA TYR A 204 -5.51 14.57 7.63
C TYR A 204 -6.30 14.65 6.33
N VAL A 205 -7.36 15.47 6.29
CA VAL A 205 -8.15 15.67 5.06
C VAL A 205 -7.29 16.27 3.95
N VAL A 206 -6.57 17.37 4.25
CA VAL A 206 -5.62 17.96 3.30
C VAL A 206 -4.53 16.98 2.92
N GLY A 207 -4.06 16.17 3.87
CA GLY A 207 -3.09 15.11 3.62
C GLY A 207 -3.56 14.05 2.64
N PHE A 208 -4.85 13.71 2.64
CA PHE A 208 -5.44 12.82 1.60
C PHE A 208 -5.49 13.51 0.24
N LEU A 209 -5.93 14.77 0.17
CA LEU A 209 -5.95 15.54 -1.08
C LEU A 209 -4.55 15.64 -1.70
N CYS A 210 -3.51 15.79 -0.89
CA CYS A 210 -2.12 15.86 -1.33
C CYS A 210 -1.61 14.57 -1.99
N PHE A 211 -2.30 13.43 -1.87
CA PHE A 211 -1.92 12.20 -2.58
C PHE A 211 -1.89 12.38 -4.11
N ALA A 212 -2.73 13.27 -4.64
CA ALA A 212 -2.75 13.60 -6.06
C ALA A 212 -1.39 14.11 -6.59
N PHE A 213 -0.63 14.81 -5.76
CA PHE A 213 0.65 15.42 -6.16
C PHE A 213 1.79 14.40 -6.33
N GLU A 214 1.65 13.21 -5.74
CA GLU A 214 2.71 12.18 -5.80
C GLU A 214 2.39 11.01 -6.71
N LEU A 215 1.29 11.04 -7.46
CA LEU A 215 0.99 9.99 -8.41
C LEU A 215 2.01 9.99 -9.56
N THR A 216 2.75 8.89 -9.65
CA THR A 216 3.88 8.74 -10.56
C THR A 216 3.43 8.55 -12.01
N TYR A 217 2.41 7.72 -12.24
CA TYR A 217 2.02 7.29 -13.57
C TYR A 217 0.86 8.10 -14.15
N ALA A 218 0.87 8.30 -15.48
CA ALA A 218 -0.23 8.98 -16.18
C ALA A 218 -1.56 8.26 -15.99
N GLU A 219 -1.54 6.92 -15.98
CA GLU A 219 -2.72 6.11 -15.72
C GLU A 219 -3.28 6.34 -14.31
N SER A 220 -2.42 6.47 -13.31
CA SER A 220 -2.85 6.75 -11.93
C SER A 220 -3.58 8.09 -11.84
N ARG A 221 -3.08 9.12 -12.54
CA ARG A 221 -3.77 10.42 -12.61
C ARG A 221 -5.08 10.35 -13.39
N ARG A 222 -5.15 9.49 -14.43
CA ARG A 222 -6.39 9.24 -15.17
C ARG A 222 -7.42 8.55 -14.29
N ILE A 223 -7.02 7.53 -13.53
CA ILE A 223 -7.89 6.83 -12.58
C ILE A 223 -8.43 7.82 -11.53
N LEU A 224 -7.57 8.65 -10.95
CA LEU A 224 -7.99 9.68 -9.98
C LEU A 224 -9.07 10.61 -10.56
N ALA A 225 -8.89 11.04 -11.80
CA ALA A 225 -9.85 11.91 -12.50
C ALA A 225 -11.17 11.18 -12.80
N GLU A 226 -11.10 9.91 -13.21
CA GLU A 226 -12.28 9.07 -13.49
C GLU A 226 -13.09 8.77 -12.21
N GLN A 227 -12.42 8.51 -11.09
CA GLN A 227 -13.07 8.24 -9.80
C GLN A 227 -13.78 9.49 -9.25
N GLY A 228 -13.19 10.68 -9.40
CA GLY A 228 -13.75 11.92 -8.91
C GLY A 228 -13.80 12.09 -7.38
N GLU A 229 -13.39 11.09 -6.63
CA GLU A 229 -13.52 10.97 -5.16
C GLU A 229 -12.76 12.06 -4.41
N ILE A 230 -11.65 12.53 -4.98
CA ILE A 230 -10.88 13.64 -4.41
C ILE A 230 -11.71 14.93 -4.31
N PHE A 231 -12.63 15.14 -5.25
CA PHE A 231 -13.52 16.30 -5.23
C PHE A 231 -14.65 16.12 -4.20
N GLU A 232 -15.09 14.89 -3.96
CA GLU A 232 -16.06 14.59 -2.91
C GLU A 232 -15.45 14.80 -1.53
N ILE A 233 -14.21 14.34 -1.29
CA ILE A 233 -13.49 14.59 -0.04
C ILE A 233 -13.28 16.11 0.18
N ALA A 234 -12.99 16.88 -0.89
CA ALA A 234 -12.78 18.32 -0.77
C ALA A 234 -14.08 19.10 -0.48
N LYS A 235 -15.24 18.63 -0.98
CA LYS A 235 -16.55 19.30 -0.79
C LYS A 235 -17.23 18.90 0.52
N ASN A 236 -17.08 17.65 0.88
CA ASN A 236 -17.76 17.02 2.02
C ASN A 236 -16.70 16.31 2.88
N PRO A 237 -15.85 17.09 3.55
CA PRO A 237 -14.77 16.56 4.38
C PRO A 237 -15.31 15.86 5.64
#